data_93b1f6612755074522d8cb23832fa7cc
#
_entry.id   93b1f6612755074522d8cb23832fa7cc
#
_cell.length_a   1.000
_cell.length_b   1.000
_cell.length_c   1.000
_cell.angle_alpha   90.00
_cell.angle_beta   90.00
_cell.angle_gamma   90.00
#
_symmetry.space_group_name_H-M   'P 1'
#
loop_
_entity.id
_entity.type
_entity.pdbx_description
1 polymer ?
#
loop_
_entity_poly.entity_id
_entity_poly.type
_entity_poly.pdbx_seq_one_letter_code
_entity_poly.pdbx_strand_id
1 'polypeptide(L)'
;MYRRGQVCRAANHRYLEALASVTGSACLLQEAAEVCRPITRHGKRYRGLNALADQDHALLRAVSRGEFALAGLRNAELRALLYPAQGAKTDQRQIRRTSAAITRKLALLRAHGLLRKLPRSHRYQLTAKGRRIITALLAACYADVEQLTKMAA
;
A
#
# COMPACT_ATOMS: atom_id res chain seq x y z
N MET A 1 -29.09 -17.05 -3.74
CA MET A 1 -27.77 -17.50 -4.29
C MET A 1 -27.07 -16.51 -5.22
N TYR A 2 -27.76 -15.56 -5.82
CA TYR A 2 -27.20 -14.60 -6.80
C TYR A 2 -26.10 -13.66 -6.26
N ARG A 3 -26.23 -13.16 -5.03
CA ARG A 3 -25.24 -12.23 -4.42
C ARG A 3 -23.86 -12.83 -4.19
N ARG A 4 -23.75 -14.11 -3.86
CA ARG A 4 -22.44 -14.78 -3.66
C ARG A 4 -21.66 -14.88 -4.98
N GLY A 5 -22.33 -15.21 -6.09
CA GLY A 5 -21.71 -15.29 -7.41
C GLY A 5 -21.19 -13.93 -7.90
N GLN A 6 -21.90 -12.83 -7.62
CA GLN A 6 -21.44 -11.48 -7.97
C GLN A 6 -20.22 -11.05 -7.16
N VAL A 7 -20.19 -11.38 -5.86
CA VAL A 7 -19.03 -11.07 -4.99
C VAL A 7 -17.80 -11.87 -5.43
N CYS A 8 -17.95 -13.15 -5.75
CA CYS A 8 -16.86 -13.99 -6.26
C CYS A 8 -16.36 -13.50 -7.63
N ARG A 9 -17.24 -13.13 -8.56
CA ARG A 9 -16.85 -12.55 -9.85
C ARG A 9 -16.10 -11.23 -9.68
N ALA A 10 -16.58 -10.34 -8.83
CA ALA A 10 -15.91 -9.09 -8.54
C ALA A 10 -14.54 -9.30 -7.87
N ALA A 11 -14.40 -10.31 -7.02
CA ALA A 11 -13.14 -10.71 -6.42
C ALA A 11 -12.16 -11.24 -7.46
N ASN A 12 -12.59 -12.17 -8.30
CA ASN A 12 -11.79 -12.74 -9.38
C ASN A 12 -11.39 -11.68 -10.41
N HIS A 13 -12.29 -10.78 -10.79
CA HIS A 13 -12.00 -9.69 -11.71
C HIS A 13 -10.90 -8.77 -11.16
N ARG A 14 -10.98 -8.40 -9.87
CA ARG A 14 -9.95 -7.59 -9.21
C ARG A 14 -8.61 -8.32 -9.11
N TYR A 15 -8.63 -9.64 -8.90
CA TYR A 15 -7.42 -10.46 -8.90
C TYR A 15 -6.78 -10.51 -10.29
N LEU A 16 -7.58 -10.72 -11.33
CA LEU A 16 -7.11 -10.70 -12.73
C LEU A 16 -6.63 -9.31 -13.14
N GLU A 17 -7.31 -8.23 -12.73
CA GLU A 17 -6.81 -6.86 -12.94
C GLU A 17 -5.48 -6.61 -12.21
N ALA A 18 -5.31 -7.16 -11.01
CA ALA A 18 -4.05 -7.05 -10.28
C ALA A 18 -2.91 -7.80 -10.99
N LEU A 19 -3.19 -8.99 -11.56
CA LEU A 19 -2.22 -9.73 -12.39
C LEU A 19 -1.94 -9.01 -13.71
N ALA A 20 -2.96 -8.51 -14.39
CA ALA A 20 -2.81 -7.77 -15.64
C ALA A 20 -2.06 -6.44 -15.48
N SER A 21 -2.13 -5.81 -14.31
CA SER A 21 -1.39 -4.57 -14.03
C SER A 21 0.14 -4.76 -13.96
N VAL A 22 0.61 -5.99 -13.85
CA VAL A 22 2.04 -6.32 -13.87
C VAL A 22 2.60 -6.38 -15.30
N THR A 23 1.74 -6.52 -16.33
CA THR A 23 2.16 -6.64 -17.74
C THR A 23 2.33 -5.30 -18.46
N GLY A 24 2.22 -4.17 -17.76
CA GLY A 24 2.44 -2.85 -18.34
C GLY A 24 3.93 -2.61 -18.67
N SER A 25 4.21 -2.16 -19.88
CA SER A 25 5.56 -1.82 -20.36
C SER A 25 6.16 -0.53 -19.77
N ALA A 26 5.54 0.05 -18.76
CA ALA A 26 6.02 1.27 -18.11
C ALA A 26 7.29 0.95 -17.28
N CYS A 27 8.34 1.74 -17.53
CA CYS A 27 9.60 1.60 -16.79
C CYS A 27 9.37 1.84 -15.28
N LEU A 28 9.75 0.86 -14.45
CA LEU A 28 9.66 0.96 -12.99
C LEU A 28 10.31 2.24 -12.47
N LEU A 29 11.42 2.67 -13.06
CA LEU A 29 12.11 3.89 -12.67
C LEU A 29 11.22 5.14 -12.80
N GLN A 30 10.45 5.25 -13.89
CA GLN A 30 9.56 6.39 -14.12
C GLN A 30 8.40 6.42 -13.12
N GLU A 31 7.75 5.27 -12.91
CA GLU A 31 6.64 5.17 -11.96
C GLU A 31 7.09 5.31 -10.50
N ALA A 32 8.23 4.74 -10.15
CA ALA A 32 8.82 4.90 -8.82
C ALA A 32 9.26 6.34 -8.56
N ALA A 33 9.84 7.02 -9.56
CA ALA A 33 10.26 8.41 -9.43
C ALA A 33 9.13 9.35 -9.01
N GLU A 34 7.90 9.12 -9.51
CA GLU A 34 6.73 9.92 -9.12
C GLU A 34 6.41 9.80 -7.63
N VAL A 35 6.52 8.60 -7.05
CA VAL A 35 6.19 8.37 -5.63
C VAL A 35 7.36 8.67 -4.70
N CYS A 36 8.59 8.64 -5.21
CA CYS A 36 9.80 8.99 -4.46
C CYS A 36 10.03 10.50 -4.35
N ARG A 37 9.37 11.31 -5.18
CA ARG A 37 9.46 12.77 -5.11
C ARG A 37 8.46 13.34 -4.11
N PRO A 38 8.82 14.41 -3.38
CA PRO A 38 7.85 15.11 -2.54
C PRO A 38 6.78 15.78 -3.40
N ILE A 39 5.55 15.77 -2.92
CA ILE A 39 4.41 16.39 -3.61
C ILE A 39 3.66 17.35 -2.69
N THR A 40 2.99 18.35 -3.28
CA THR A 40 2.07 19.24 -2.55
C THR A 40 0.65 18.95 -2.98
N ARG A 41 -0.24 18.66 -2.01
CA ARG A 41 -1.68 18.48 -2.24
C ARG A 41 -2.48 19.27 -1.23
N HIS A 42 -3.48 20.01 -1.70
CA HIS A 42 -4.34 20.85 -0.85
C HIS A 42 -3.54 21.75 0.11
N GLY A 43 -2.50 22.42 -0.40
CA GLY A 43 -1.62 23.30 0.37
C GLY A 43 -0.69 22.59 1.36
N LYS A 44 -0.74 21.25 1.45
CA LYS A 44 0.11 20.46 2.35
C LYS A 44 1.18 19.73 1.57
N ARG A 45 2.43 19.88 2.02
CA ARG A 45 3.59 19.16 1.47
C ARG A 45 3.69 17.76 2.08
N TYR A 46 3.87 16.76 1.25
CA TYR A 46 4.11 15.37 1.61
C TYR A 46 5.50 14.99 1.10
N ARG A 47 6.24 14.25 1.91
CA ARG A 47 7.55 13.72 1.51
C ARG A 47 7.39 12.63 0.44
N GLY A 48 8.44 12.33 -0.28
CA GLY A 48 8.53 11.13 -1.10
C GLY A 48 8.55 9.84 -0.26
N LEU A 49 8.18 8.74 -0.88
CA LEU A 49 8.32 7.40 -0.32
C LEU A 49 9.72 6.86 -0.61
N ASN A 50 10.28 6.11 0.32
CA ASN A 50 11.53 5.39 0.13
C ASN A 50 11.29 3.89 0.40
N ALA A 51 11.12 3.12 -0.68
CA ALA A 51 10.82 1.68 -0.58
C ALA A 51 11.93 0.87 0.08
N LEU A 52 13.17 1.37 0.09
CA LEU A 52 14.32 0.73 0.73
C LEU A 52 14.43 1.07 2.23
N ALA A 53 13.70 2.08 2.70
CA ALA A 53 13.68 2.41 4.12
C ALA A 53 12.72 1.46 4.86
N ASP A 54 13.17 0.85 5.96
CA ASP A 54 12.42 -0.16 6.72
C ASP A 54 10.98 0.25 7.05
N GLN A 55 10.78 1.51 7.44
CA GLN A 55 9.45 2.00 7.80
C GLN A 55 8.49 2.10 6.62
N ASP A 56 8.97 2.53 5.46
CA ASP A 56 8.15 2.64 4.26
C ASP A 56 7.98 1.27 3.62
N HIS A 57 9.02 0.43 3.60
CA HIS A 57 8.94 -0.96 3.15
C HIS A 57 7.90 -1.74 3.96
N ALA A 58 7.96 -1.70 5.30
CA ALA A 58 6.97 -2.34 6.16
C ALA A 58 5.54 -1.81 5.90
N LEU A 59 5.38 -0.50 5.67
CA LEU A 59 4.10 0.11 5.32
C LEU A 59 3.57 -0.41 3.98
N LEU A 60 4.40 -0.41 2.93
CA LEU A 60 4.02 -0.88 1.60
C LEU A 60 3.65 -2.36 1.62
N ARG A 61 4.43 -3.18 2.32
CA ARG A 61 4.15 -4.60 2.54
C ARG A 61 2.84 -4.82 3.30
N ALA A 62 2.57 -4.03 4.35
CA ALA A 62 1.36 -4.16 5.13
C ALA A 62 0.10 -3.81 4.32
N VAL A 63 0.12 -2.72 3.52
CA VAL A 63 -1.04 -2.30 2.72
C VAL A 63 -1.30 -3.18 1.49
N SER A 64 -0.29 -3.91 1.00
CA SER A 64 -0.40 -4.81 -0.16
C SER A 64 -0.96 -6.19 0.19
N ARG A 65 -1.23 -6.49 1.46
CA ARG A 65 -1.79 -7.78 1.86
C ARG A 65 -3.13 -8.05 1.17
N GLY A 66 -3.28 -9.27 0.66
CA GLY A 66 -4.46 -9.68 -0.13
C GLY A 66 -5.79 -9.53 0.61
N GLU A 67 -5.78 -9.67 1.95
CA GLU A 67 -6.98 -9.50 2.79
C GLU A 67 -7.61 -8.11 2.65
N PHE A 68 -6.81 -7.07 2.36
CA PHE A 68 -7.30 -5.70 2.19
C PHE A 68 -7.81 -5.39 0.78
N ALA A 69 -7.55 -6.26 -0.18
CA ALA A 69 -8.00 -6.07 -1.56
C ALA A 69 -9.53 -6.08 -1.67
N LEU A 70 -10.20 -6.94 -0.88
CA LEU A 70 -11.65 -7.11 -0.88
C LEU A 70 -12.36 -6.16 0.08
N ALA A 71 -11.96 -6.21 1.35
CA ALA A 71 -12.65 -5.51 2.43
C ALA A 71 -12.18 -4.06 2.61
N GLY A 72 -11.05 -3.69 1.99
CA GLY A 72 -10.34 -2.46 2.29
C GLY A 72 -9.67 -2.52 3.67
N LEU A 73 -8.75 -1.62 3.95
CA LEU A 73 -8.01 -1.57 5.20
C LEU A 73 -8.51 -0.44 6.12
N ARG A 74 -8.44 -0.66 7.43
CA ARG A 74 -8.70 0.34 8.46
C ARG A 74 -7.43 0.74 9.19
N ASN A 75 -7.45 1.92 9.82
CA ASN A 75 -6.35 2.37 10.67
C ASN A 75 -5.99 1.35 11.78
N ALA A 76 -7.00 0.76 12.44
CA ALA A 76 -6.77 -0.22 13.50
C ALA A 76 -6.06 -1.49 13.01
N GLU A 77 -6.42 -1.98 11.83
CA GLU A 77 -5.82 -3.17 11.21
C GLU A 77 -4.34 -2.90 10.85
N LEU A 78 -4.08 -1.76 10.23
CA LEU A 78 -2.72 -1.36 9.87
C LEU A 78 -1.86 -1.09 11.11
N ARG A 79 -2.47 -0.54 12.17
CA ARG A 79 -1.80 -0.35 13.46
C ARG A 79 -1.38 -1.69 14.07
N ALA A 80 -2.26 -2.69 14.08
CA ALA A 80 -1.94 -4.02 14.60
C ALA A 80 -0.77 -4.68 13.86
N LEU A 81 -0.65 -4.44 12.55
CA LEU A 81 0.43 -4.98 11.74
C LEU A 81 1.76 -4.26 11.95
N LEU A 82 1.75 -2.92 12.02
CA LEU A 82 2.97 -2.12 12.09
C LEU A 82 3.45 -1.87 13.52
N TYR A 83 2.55 -1.96 14.48
CA TYR A 83 2.83 -1.74 15.91
C TYR A 83 2.17 -2.87 16.73
N PRO A 84 2.65 -4.12 16.61
CA PRO A 84 2.13 -5.20 17.42
C PRO A 84 2.29 -4.85 18.89
N ALA A 85 1.24 -5.08 19.67
CA ALA A 85 1.23 -4.76 21.09
C ALA A 85 2.37 -5.54 21.80
N GLN A 86 3.27 -4.83 22.42
CA GLN A 86 4.30 -5.41 23.28
C GLN A 86 3.71 -5.55 24.70
N GLY A 87 3.02 -6.68 24.95
CA GLY A 87 2.49 -7.01 26.27
C GLY A 87 1.03 -6.62 26.51
N ALA A 88 0.49 -7.14 27.64
CA ALA A 88 -0.95 -7.15 27.97
C ALA A 88 -1.55 -5.80 28.38
N LYS A 89 -0.77 -4.72 28.49
CA LYS A 89 -1.24 -3.38 28.89
C LYS A 89 -0.79 -2.31 27.91
N THR A 90 -1.45 -2.23 26.77
CA THR A 90 -1.22 -1.08 25.87
C THR A 90 -1.93 0.14 26.43
N ASP A 91 -1.18 1.12 26.90
CA ASP A 91 -1.70 2.40 27.41
C ASP A 91 -2.51 3.12 26.32
N GLN A 92 -3.66 3.68 26.71
CA GLN A 92 -4.54 4.48 25.85
C GLN A 92 -3.80 5.62 25.14
N ARG A 93 -2.82 6.20 25.80
CA ARG A 93 -1.96 7.24 25.22
C ARG A 93 -1.12 6.70 24.05
N GLN A 94 -0.58 5.48 24.19
CA GLN A 94 0.19 4.81 23.12
C GLN A 94 -0.70 4.47 21.94
N ILE A 95 -1.93 3.99 22.19
CA ILE A 95 -2.91 3.72 21.13
C ILE A 95 -3.19 4.99 20.31
N ARG A 96 -3.41 6.13 20.95
CA ARG A 96 -3.67 7.41 20.28
C ARG A 96 -2.45 7.85 19.45
N ARG A 97 -1.24 7.73 19.99
CA ARG A 97 0.02 8.09 19.27
C ARG A 97 0.23 7.24 18.01
N THR A 98 0.10 5.93 18.11
CA THR A 98 0.25 5.00 16.99
C THR A 98 -0.87 5.20 15.96
N SER A 99 -2.11 5.40 16.38
CA SER A 99 -3.23 5.70 15.49
C SER A 99 -3.01 7.00 14.71
N ALA A 100 -2.50 8.05 15.34
CA ALA A 100 -2.13 9.29 14.67
C ALA A 100 -0.97 9.10 13.69
N ALA A 101 0.02 8.27 14.03
CA ALA A 101 1.11 7.93 13.12
C ALA A 101 0.59 7.20 11.87
N ILE A 102 -0.30 6.23 12.04
CA ILE A 102 -0.95 5.52 10.92
C ILE A 102 -1.78 6.49 10.07
N THR A 103 -2.52 7.40 10.67
CA THR A 103 -3.31 8.41 9.93
C THR A 103 -2.41 9.25 9.03
N ARG A 104 -1.23 9.66 9.50
CA ARG A 104 -0.24 10.38 8.68
C ARG A 104 0.31 9.53 7.54
N LYS A 105 0.60 8.23 7.78
CA LYS A 105 1.04 7.29 6.75
C LYS A 105 -0.05 7.07 5.68
N LEU A 106 -1.31 6.91 6.07
CA LEU A 106 -2.44 6.80 5.15
C LEU A 106 -2.64 8.09 4.34
N ALA A 107 -2.48 9.25 4.95
CA ALA A 107 -2.54 10.54 4.25
C ALA A 107 -1.41 10.67 3.23
N LEU A 108 -0.20 10.22 3.55
CA LEU A 108 0.94 10.17 2.63
C LEU A 108 0.63 9.30 1.41
N LEU A 109 0.20 8.05 1.60
CA LEU A 109 -0.14 7.14 0.50
C LEU A 109 -1.30 7.67 -0.36
N ARG A 110 -2.28 8.34 0.24
CA ARG A 110 -3.37 9.01 -0.51
C ARG A 110 -2.85 10.19 -1.32
N ALA A 111 -1.95 10.98 -0.77
CA ALA A 111 -1.36 12.11 -1.47
C ALA A 111 -0.66 11.66 -2.75
N HIS A 112 0.10 10.56 -2.69
CA HIS A 112 0.74 9.93 -3.85
C HIS A 112 -0.23 9.15 -4.76
N GLY A 113 -1.53 9.10 -4.45
CA GLY A 113 -2.53 8.41 -5.26
C GLY A 113 -2.49 6.88 -5.18
N LEU A 114 -1.74 6.33 -4.22
CA LEU A 114 -1.63 4.88 -4.02
C LEU A 114 -2.84 4.28 -3.29
N LEU A 115 -3.48 5.08 -2.42
CA LEU A 115 -4.70 4.73 -1.70
C LEU A 115 -5.84 5.68 -2.02
N ARG A 116 -7.05 5.17 -1.99
CA ARG A 116 -8.29 5.96 -1.95
C ARG A 116 -9.07 5.66 -0.68
N LYS A 117 -9.76 6.66 -0.14
CA LYS A 117 -10.72 6.45 0.95
C LYS A 117 -12.06 6.05 0.36
N LEU A 118 -12.69 5.01 0.89
CA LEU A 118 -14.03 4.61 0.48
C LEU A 118 -15.07 5.60 1.04
N PRO A 119 -16.06 6.02 0.23
CA PRO A 119 -17.09 6.96 0.66
C PRO A 119 -17.89 6.37 1.83
N ARG A 120 -18.33 7.25 2.75
CA ARG A 120 -19.13 6.91 3.93
C ARG A 120 -18.52 5.82 4.83
N SER A 121 -17.19 5.64 4.77
CA SER A 121 -16.51 4.63 5.59
C SER A 121 -15.14 5.14 6.10
N HIS A 122 -14.62 4.47 7.12
CA HIS A 122 -13.24 4.66 7.60
C HIS A 122 -12.27 3.64 6.97
N ARG A 123 -12.59 3.17 5.76
CA ARG A 123 -11.79 2.19 5.03
C ARG A 123 -11.05 2.83 3.87
N TYR A 124 -9.91 2.26 3.56
CA TYR A 124 -9.04 2.67 2.47
C TYR A 124 -8.84 1.48 1.55
N GLN A 125 -8.66 1.72 0.28
CA GLN A 125 -8.41 0.70 -0.73
C GLN A 125 -7.25 1.12 -1.62
N LEU A 126 -6.43 0.16 -2.04
CA LEU A 126 -5.40 0.40 -3.05
C LEU A 126 -6.04 0.79 -4.38
N THR A 127 -5.47 1.80 -5.02
CA THR A 127 -5.80 2.15 -6.40
C THR A 127 -5.12 1.18 -7.36
N ALA A 128 -5.53 1.14 -8.64
CA ALA A 128 -4.83 0.38 -9.67
C ALA A 128 -3.35 0.81 -9.77
N LYS A 129 -3.10 2.13 -9.78
CA LYS A 129 -1.75 2.71 -9.70
C LYS A 129 -1.00 2.22 -8.46
N GLY A 130 -1.65 2.25 -7.30
CA GLY A 130 -1.05 1.81 -6.03
C GLY A 130 -0.65 0.34 -6.05
N ARG A 131 -1.52 -0.55 -6.54
CA ARG A 131 -1.19 -1.97 -6.67
C ARG A 131 0.02 -2.19 -7.55
N ARG A 132 0.02 -1.62 -8.77
CA ARG A 132 1.10 -1.77 -9.74
C ARG A 132 2.44 -1.30 -9.16
N ILE A 133 2.50 -0.08 -8.65
CA ILE A 133 3.74 0.52 -8.15
C ILE A 133 4.24 -0.22 -6.90
N ILE A 134 3.36 -0.52 -5.93
CA ILE A 134 3.78 -1.19 -4.69
C ILE A 134 4.27 -2.60 -4.98
N THR A 135 3.57 -3.36 -5.83
CA THR A 135 4.01 -4.71 -6.22
C THR A 135 5.37 -4.67 -6.89
N ALA A 136 5.58 -3.74 -7.83
CA ALA A 136 6.85 -3.60 -8.53
C ALA A 136 7.99 -3.17 -7.60
N LEU A 137 7.75 -2.22 -6.69
CA LEU A 137 8.74 -1.79 -5.69
C LEU A 137 9.11 -2.93 -4.74
N LEU A 138 8.13 -3.67 -4.22
CA LEU A 138 8.39 -4.80 -3.34
C LEU A 138 9.13 -5.92 -4.08
N ALA A 139 8.75 -6.22 -5.32
CA ALA A 139 9.46 -7.19 -6.14
C ALA A 139 10.93 -6.79 -6.37
N ALA A 140 11.18 -5.51 -6.68
CA ALA A 140 12.54 -4.99 -6.83
C ALA A 140 13.35 -5.07 -5.52
N CYS A 141 12.73 -4.86 -4.37
CA CYS A 141 13.41 -4.99 -3.07
C CYS A 141 13.76 -6.44 -2.72
N TYR A 142 13.02 -7.41 -3.26
CA TYR A 142 13.27 -8.84 -3.03
C TYR A 142 14.06 -9.50 -4.15
N ALA A 143 14.30 -8.81 -5.27
CA ALA A 143 15.07 -9.35 -6.38
C ALA A 143 16.52 -9.57 -5.95
N ASP A 144 17.04 -10.75 -6.27
CA ASP A 144 18.44 -11.06 -6.04
C ASP A 144 19.33 -10.24 -6.99
N VAL A 145 20.47 -9.77 -6.49
CA VAL A 145 21.46 -9.00 -7.27
C VAL A 145 21.93 -9.79 -8.50
N GLU A 146 22.10 -11.10 -8.36
CA GLU A 146 22.44 -11.96 -9.50
C GLU A 146 21.38 -11.96 -10.60
N GLN A 147 20.09 -12.01 -10.22
CA GLN A 147 18.98 -11.98 -11.17
C GLN A 147 18.93 -10.63 -11.89
N LEU A 148 19.09 -9.53 -11.15
CA LEU A 148 19.11 -8.20 -11.73
C LEU A 148 20.29 -8.00 -12.68
N THR A 149 21.46 -8.51 -12.34
CA THR A 149 22.66 -8.43 -13.18
C THR A 149 22.51 -9.25 -14.46
N LYS A 150 21.92 -10.45 -14.39
CA LYS A 150 21.62 -11.28 -15.58
C LYS A 150 20.59 -10.64 -16.52
N MET A 151 19.68 -9.83 -16.00
CA MET A 151 18.68 -9.12 -16.80
C MET A 151 19.24 -7.84 -17.44
N ALA A 152 20.34 -7.31 -16.93
CA ALA A 152 20.99 -6.10 -17.42
C ALA A 152 22.10 -6.36 -18.44
N ALA A 153 22.55 -7.61 -18.59
CA ALA A 153 23.57 -8.05 -19.52
C ALA A 153 22.95 -8.55 -20.83
#